data_fa00ce909da224d1ec76a36d95d77e28
#
_entry.id   fa00ce909da224d1ec76a36d95d77e28
#
_cell.length_a   1.000
_cell.length_b   1.000
_cell.length_c   1.000
_cell.angle_alpha   90.00
_cell.angle_beta   90.00
_cell.angle_gamma   90.00
#
_symmetry.space_group_name_H-M   'P 1'
#
loop_
_entity.id
_entity.type
_entity.pdbx_description
1 polymer ?
#
loop_
_entity_poly.entity_id
_entity_poly.type
_entity_poly.pdbx_seq_one_letter_code
_entity_poly.pdbx_strand_id
1 'polypeptide(L)'
;MSTQTPYIPYNPILKERAREMRNTMTASEKKLWFEFLRGHHVRWLRQKPLGNYIVDFYCSERQIVIEVDGDSHFTDDAQEYDAQRTAFLQVYGLQIIRFTNNEVLHCFEAVCERIENACRR
;
A
#
# COMPACT_ATOMS: atom_id res chain seq x y z
N MET A 1 9.70 4.26 26.80
CA MET A 1 10.21 3.48 25.68
C MET A 1 9.64 3.99 24.37
N SER A 2 10.52 4.38 23.50
CA SER A 2 10.08 4.86 22.20
C SER A 2 9.71 3.68 21.31
N THR A 3 8.49 3.69 20.84
CA THR A 3 8.06 2.78 19.80
C THR A 3 8.42 3.38 18.45
N GLN A 4 9.72 3.34 18.14
CA GLN A 4 10.14 3.82 16.83
C GLN A 4 9.83 2.75 15.79
N THR A 5 9.08 3.14 14.76
CA THR A 5 8.91 2.30 13.60
C THR A 5 10.26 2.18 12.89
N PRO A 6 10.64 0.99 12.45
CA PRO A 6 11.92 0.84 11.76
C PRO A 6 11.93 1.66 10.47
N TYR A 7 13.04 2.35 10.25
CA TYR A 7 13.26 3.02 8.99
C TYR A 7 13.48 1.97 7.90
N ILE A 8 12.74 2.05 6.82
CA ILE A 8 12.91 1.17 5.67
C ILE A 8 13.62 1.94 4.57
N PRO A 9 14.87 1.60 4.27
CA PRO A 9 15.59 2.30 3.20
C PRO A 9 14.93 2.04 1.84
N TYR A 10 15.09 2.98 0.92
CA TYR A 10 14.56 2.82 -0.42
C TYR A 10 15.56 3.36 -1.45
N ASN A 11 15.41 2.87 -2.68
CA ASN A 11 16.21 3.30 -3.80
C ASN A 11 15.80 4.74 -4.17
N PRO A 12 16.71 5.73 -4.09
CA PRO A 12 16.36 7.14 -4.34
C PRO A 12 15.83 7.38 -5.77
N ILE A 13 16.15 6.53 -6.72
CA ILE A 13 15.66 6.65 -8.08
C ILE A 13 14.13 6.59 -8.14
N LEU A 14 13.53 5.88 -7.18
CA LEU A 14 12.08 5.70 -7.14
C LEU A 14 11.31 6.95 -6.67
N LYS A 15 12.01 7.93 -6.10
CA LYS A 15 11.36 9.13 -5.57
C LYS A 15 10.58 9.88 -6.65
N GLU A 16 11.21 10.09 -7.81
CA GLU A 16 10.57 10.78 -8.91
C GLU A 16 9.41 9.96 -9.50
N ARG A 17 9.62 8.66 -9.64
CA ARG A 17 8.58 7.76 -10.14
C ARG A 17 7.36 7.76 -9.20
N ALA A 18 7.59 7.75 -7.89
CA ALA A 18 6.50 7.81 -6.92
C ALA A 18 5.71 9.12 -7.05
N ARG A 19 6.40 10.23 -7.29
CA ARG A 19 5.75 11.52 -7.52
C ARG A 19 4.83 11.47 -8.74
N GLU A 20 5.34 10.89 -9.84
CA GLU A 20 4.55 10.74 -11.06
C GLU A 20 3.33 9.86 -10.82
N MET A 21 3.50 8.77 -10.10
CA MET A 21 2.39 7.84 -9.78
C MET A 21 1.32 8.52 -8.94
N ARG A 22 1.70 9.42 -8.02
CA ARG A 22 0.71 10.17 -7.23
C ARG A 22 -0.14 11.07 -8.12
N ASN A 23 0.41 11.54 -9.22
CA ASN A 23 -0.31 12.40 -10.16
C ASN A 23 -1.17 11.61 -11.16
N THR A 24 -0.98 10.30 -11.24
CA THR A 24 -1.68 9.43 -12.19
C THR A 24 -2.40 8.28 -11.50
N MET A 25 -2.93 8.51 -10.30
CA MET A 25 -3.63 7.48 -9.56
C MET A 25 -4.87 6.99 -10.31
N THR A 26 -5.16 5.70 -10.18
CA THR A 26 -6.37 5.11 -10.77
C THR A 26 -7.61 5.60 -10.02
N ALA A 27 -8.80 5.35 -10.59
CA ALA A 27 -10.06 5.74 -9.96
C ALA A 27 -10.23 5.07 -8.58
N SER A 28 -9.89 3.79 -8.45
CA SER A 28 -9.98 3.09 -7.17
C SER A 28 -8.98 3.61 -6.15
N GLU A 29 -7.76 3.91 -6.57
CA GLU A 29 -6.76 4.50 -5.68
C GLU A 29 -7.20 5.88 -5.20
N LYS A 30 -7.74 6.71 -6.09
CA LYS A 30 -8.26 8.04 -5.73
C LYS A 30 -9.40 7.93 -4.74
N LYS A 31 -10.32 6.99 -4.97
CA LYS A 31 -11.46 6.79 -4.08
C LYS A 31 -10.99 6.43 -2.67
N LEU A 32 -10.09 5.46 -2.57
CA LEU A 32 -9.59 5.00 -1.27
C LEU A 32 -8.82 6.12 -0.55
N TRP A 33 -8.00 6.85 -1.27
CA TRP A 33 -7.20 7.92 -0.70
C TRP A 33 -8.06 9.10 -0.24
N PHE A 34 -8.86 9.67 -1.14
CA PHE A 34 -9.58 10.90 -0.85
C PHE A 34 -10.81 10.69 0.04
N GLU A 35 -11.45 9.53 -0.04
CA GLU A 35 -12.67 9.27 0.73
C GLU A 35 -12.41 8.59 2.06
N PHE A 36 -11.23 8.03 2.29
CA PHE A 36 -10.96 7.31 3.53
C PHE A 36 -9.57 7.56 4.13
N LEU A 37 -8.50 7.21 3.39
CA LEU A 37 -7.16 7.18 4.00
C LEU A 37 -6.62 8.56 4.35
N ARG A 38 -6.87 9.55 3.51
CA ARG A 38 -6.35 10.90 3.71
C ARG A 38 -6.80 11.51 5.04
N GLY A 39 -8.05 11.26 5.43
CA GLY A 39 -8.63 11.81 6.66
C GLY A 39 -8.67 10.82 7.82
N HIS A 40 -8.01 9.69 7.69
CA HIS A 40 -8.04 8.64 8.70
C HIS A 40 -7.27 9.07 9.96
N HIS A 41 -7.63 8.51 11.11
CA HIS A 41 -7.00 8.87 12.38
C HIS A 41 -5.54 8.42 12.51
N VAL A 42 -5.12 7.41 11.75
CA VAL A 42 -3.70 7.07 11.62
C VAL A 42 -3.20 7.61 10.29
N ARG A 43 -1.91 7.95 10.25
CA ARG A 43 -1.34 8.59 9.07
C ARG A 43 -1.01 7.58 7.98
N TRP A 44 -1.52 7.82 6.80
CA TRP A 44 -1.22 7.05 5.60
C TRP A 44 -0.44 7.88 4.61
N LEU A 45 0.47 7.23 3.91
CA LEU A 45 1.20 7.81 2.78
C LEU A 45 0.82 7.05 1.52
N ARG A 46 0.74 7.76 0.41
CA ARG A 46 0.41 7.15 -0.89
C ARG A 46 1.65 7.07 -1.75
N GLN A 47 1.73 6.03 -2.57
CA GLN A 47 2.82 5.82 -3.52
C GLN A 47 4.17 6.01 -2.84
N LYS A 48 4.44 5.15 -1.86
CA LYS A 48 5.63 5.26 -1.02
C LYS A 48 6.71 4.28 -1.47
N PRO A 49 7.94 4.76 -1.78
CA PRO A 49 9.05 3.86 -2.05
C PRO A 49 9.51 3.13 -0.79
N LEU A 50 9.63 1.82 -0.89
CA LEU A 50 10.19 0.96 0.16
C LEU A 50 11.13 -0.02 -0.52
N GLY A 51 12.43 0.05 -0.22
CA GLY A 51 13.43 -0.74 -0.92
C GLY A 51 13.45 -0.41 -2.40
N ASN A 52 13.29 -1.41 -3.24
CA ASN A 52 13.22 -1.24 -4.70
C ASN A 52 11.78 -1.25 -5.22
N TYR A 53 10.82 -1.04 -4.34
CA TYR A 53 9.40 -1.14 -4.69
C TYR A 53 8.67 0.15 -4.32
N ILE A 54 7.55 0.40 -5.00
CA ILE A 54 6.64 1.48 -4.64
C ILE A 54 5.33 0.83 -4.22
N VAL A 55 4.90 1.08 -2.98
CA VAL A 55 3.64 0.53 -2.48
C VAL A 55 2.54 1.57 -2.64
N ASP A 56 1.31 1.12 -2.85
CA ASP A 56 0.20 2.04 -3.09
C ASP A 56 -0.09 2.91 -1.87
N PHE A 57 -0.25 2.30 -0.70
CA PHE A 57 -0.49 3.03 0.54
C PHE A 57 0.28 2.39 1.69
N TYR A 58 0.83 3.23 2.56
CA TYR A 58 1.68 2.78 3.65
C TYR A 58 1.35 3.52 4.94
N CYS A 59 1.19 2.74 6.01
CA CYS A 59 1.05 3.27 7.37
C CYS A 59 2.20 2.74 8.21
N SER A 60 3.17 3.60 8.51
CA SER A 60 4.34 3.17 9.29
C SER A 60 3.99 2.91 10.74
N GLU A 61 3.06 3.68 11.30
CA GLU A 61 2.64 3.54 12.68
C GLU A 61 2.03 2.17 12.97
N ARG A 62 1.25 1.64 12.03
CA ARG A 62 0.61 0.33 12.18
C ARG A 62 1.30 -0.77 11.38
N GLN A 63 2.34 -0.42 10.66
CA GLN A 63 3.10 -1.36 9.83
C GLN A 63 2.23 -2.11 8.84
N ILE A 64 1.41 -1.36 8.12
CA ILE A 64 0.47 -1.90 7.13
C ILE A 64 0.76 -1.31 5.75
N VAL A 65 0.74 -2.17 4.74
CA VAL A 65 0.78 -1.80 3.33
C VAL A 65 -0.56 -2.20 2.72
N ILE A 66 -1.16 -1.29 1.95
CA ILE A 66 -2.36 -1.60 1.18
C ILE A 66 -2.01 -1.54 -0.30
N GLU A 67 -2.42 -2.57 -1.03
CA GLU A 67 -2.24 -2.66 -2.47
C GLU A 67 -3.60 -2.78 -3.13
N VAL A 68 -3.82 -1.98 -4.17
CA VAL A 68 -5.05 -2.06 -4.97
C VAL A 68 -4.64 -2.63 -6.33
N ASP A 69 -5.07 -3.85 -6.57
CA ASP A 69 -4.69 -4.56 -7.79
C ASP A 69 -5.73 -4.33 -8.89
N GLY A 70 -5.22 -3.97 -10.07
CA GLY A 70 -6.03 -3.93 -11.28
C GLY A 70 -6.12 -5.31 -11.91
N ASP A 71 -6.47 -5.34 -13.20
CA ASP A 71 -6.48 -6.58 -13.96
C ASP A 71 -5.04 -7.08 -14.10
N SER A 72 -4.70 -8.09 -13.33
CA SER A 72 -3.34 -8.61 -13.31
C SER A 72 -3.16 -9.66 -14.41
N HIS A 73 -2.09 -9.49 -15.16
CA HIS A 73 -1.63 -10.53 -16.06
C HIS A 73 -0.80 -11.51 -15.24
N PHE A 74 -1.30 -12.72 -15.09
CA PHE A 74 -0.58 -13.75 -14.34
C PHE A 74 0.46 -14.41 -15.24
N THR A 75 1.62 -13.77 -15.33
CA THR A 75 2.79 -14.40 -15.96
C THR A 75 3.68 -14.96 -14.85
N ASP A 76 4.49 -15.99 -15.18
CA ASP A 76 5.41 -16.56 -14.20
C ASP A 76 6.36 -15.51 -13.65
N ASP A 77 6.87 -14.63 -14.52
CA ASP A 77 7.77 -13.55 -14.11
C ASP A 77 7.10 -12.56 -13.14
N ALA A 78 5.83 -12.23 -13.42
CA ALA A 78 5.07 -11.32 -12.57
C ALA A 78 4.81 -11.94 -11.19
N GLN A 79 4.52 -13.25 -11.15
CA GLN A 79 4.30 -13.95 -9.89
C GLN A 79 5.58 -14.02 -9.07
N GLU A 80 6.72 -14.28 -9.71
CA GLU A 80 8.00 -14.32 -9.02
C GLU A 80 8.38 -12.94 -8.47
N TYR A 81 8.19 -11.89 -9.26
CA TYR A 81 8.43 -10.53 -8.81
C TYR A 81 7.56 -10.18 -7.60
N ASP A 82 6.30 -10.54 -7.65
CA ASP A 82 5.36 -10.28 -6.56
C ASP A 82 5.75 -11.04 -5.29
N ALA A 83 6.20 -12.28 -5.43
CA ALA A 83 6.65 -13.08 -4.30
C ALA A 83 7.88 -12.48 -3.64
N GLN A 84 8.85 -11.99 -4.44
CA GLN A 84 10.05 -11.34 -3.93
C GLN A 84 9.71 -10.04 -3.21
N ARG A 85 8.79 -9.27 -3.77
CA ARG A 85 8.31 -8.02 -3.20
C ARG A 85 7.64 -8.27 -1.85
N THR A 86 6.74 -9.25 -1.81
CA THR A 86 6.04 -9.62 -0.58
C THR A 86 7.03 -10.07 0.49
N ALA A 87 7.99 -10.92 0.14
CA ALA A 87 9.02 -11.40 1.06
C ALA A 87 9.83 -10.24 1.64
N PHE A 88 10.22 -9.29 0.79
CA PHE A 88 10.97 -8.10 1.23
C PHE A 88 10.18 -7.32 2.27
N LEU A 89 8.90 -7.04 1.99
CA LEU A 89 8.06 -6.25 2.89
C LEU A 89 7.83 -6.98 4.21
N GLN A 90 7.67 -8.29 4.17
CA GLN A 90 7.45 -9.09 5.38
C GLN A 90 8.67 -9.13 6.29
N VAL A 91 9.87 -9.03 5.75
CA VAL A 91 11.11 -8.94 6.55
C VAL A 91 11.05 -7.74 7.49
N TYR A 92 10.40 -6.66 7.08
CA TYR A 92 10.26 -5.46 7.92
C TYR A 92 9.02 -5.50 8.81
N GLY A 93 8.35 -6.64 8.88
CA GLY A 93 7.19 -6.82 9.75
C GLY A 93 5.92 -6.18 9.24
N LEU A 94 5.84 -5.91 7.94
CA LEU A 94 4.68 -5.25 7.36
C LEU A 94 3.56 -6.25 7.05
N GLN A 95 2.34 -5.90 7.42
CA GLN A 95 1.15 -6.63 7.00
C GLN A 95 0.71 -6.07 5.66
N ILE A 96 0.49 -6.94 4.68
CA ILE A 96 0.07 -6.53 3.35
C ILE A 96 -1.40 -6.90 3.18
N ILE A 97 -2.21 -5.90 2.86
CA ILE A 97 -3.64 -6.08 2.61
C ILE A 97 -3.89 -5.75 1.14
N ARG A 98 -4.49 -6.65 0.41
CA ARG A 98 -4.75 -6.48 -1.02
C ARG A 98 -6.24 -6.40 -1.29
N PHE A 99 -6.61 -5.44 -2.13
CA PHE A 99 -7.98 -5.28 -2.62
C PHE A 99 -7.95 -5.21 -4.13
N THR A 100 -9.01 -5.66 -4.75
CA THR A 100 -9.18 -5.47 -6.20
C THR A 100 -9.80 -4.10 -6.45
N ASN A 101 -9.64 -3.60 -7.68
CA ASN A 101 -10.33 -2.38 -8.09
C ASN A 101 -11.83 -2.49 -7.87
N ASN A 102 -12.39 -3.65 -8.22
CA ASN A 102 -13.82 -3.89 -8.07
C ASN A 102 -14.27 -3.79 -6.61
N GLU A 103 -13.50 -4.34 -5.70
CA GLU A 103 -13.82 -4.25 -4.27
C GLU A 103 -13.84 -2.80 -3.79
N VAL A 104 -12.83 -2.02 -4.17
CA VAL A 104 -12.77 -0.62 -3.75
C VAL A 104 -13.91 0.19 -4.33
N LEU A 105 -14.25 -0.04 -5.62
CA LEU A 105 -15.29 0.74 -6.29
C LEU A 105 -16.71 0.33 -5.91
N HIS A 106 -16.94 -0.93 -5.60
CA HIS A 106 -18.29 -1.46 -5.41
C HIS A 106 -18.57 -2.05 -4.03
N CYS A 107 -17.54 -2.27 -3.21
CA CYS A 107 -17.67 -2.79 -1.85
C CYS A 107 -16.87 -1.93 -0.87
N PHE A 108 -16.96 -0.62 -1.04
CA PHE A 108 -16.10 0.34 -0.35
C PHE A 108 -16.22 0.26 1.18
N GLU A 109 -17.44 0.10 1.69
CA GLU A 109 -17.64 0.03 3.14
C GLU A 109 -16.92 -1.19 3.74
N ALA A 110 -16.98 -2.33 3.05
CA ALA A 110 -16.28 -3.53 3.50
C ALA A 110 -14.76 -3.35 3.48
N VAL A 111 -14.27 -2.65 2.45
CA VAL A 111 -12.83 -2.33 2.35
C VAL A 111 -12.40 -1.48 3.53
N CYS A 112 -13.14 -0.40 3.80
CA CYS A 112 -12.84 0.49 4.92
C CYS A 112 -12.88 -0.23 6.27
N GLU A 113 -13.88 -1.09 6.46
CA GLU A 113 -14.01 -1.87 7.69
C GLU A 113 -12.82 -2.80 7.89
N ARG A 114 -12.37 -3.46 6.83
CA ARG A 114 -11.23 -4.34 6.91
C ARG A 114 -9.96 -3.57 7.29
N ILE A 115 -9.78 -2.37 6.74
CA ILE A 115 -8.63 -1.53 7.08
C ILE A 115 -8.71 -1.09 8.55
N GLU A 116 -9.90 -0.66 9.00
CA GLU A 116 -10.09 -0.28 10.40
C GLU A 116 -9.75 -1.43 11.34
N ASN A 117 -10.22 -2.62 11.03
CA ASN A 117 -9.94 -3.79 11.86
C ASN A 117 -8.44 -4.11 11.93
N ALA A 118 -7.73 -3.94 10.83
CA ALA A 118 -6.29 -4.14 10.80
C ALA A 118 -5.56 -3.10 11.64
N CYS A 119 -6.06 -1.86 11.68
CA CYS A 119 -5.46 -0.77 12.45
C CYS A 119 -5.67 -0.90 13.96
N ARG A 120 -6.63 -1.71 14.38
CA ARG A 120 -6.94 -1.90 15.81
C ARG A 120 -6.04 -2.89 16.52
N ARG A 121 -5.19 -3.57 15.80
CA ARG A 121 -4.30 -4.57 16.39
C ARG A 121 -3.05 -3.95 16.99
#